data_dfb1a869b42357f8afe00bc607e4aa9d
#
_entry.id   dfb1a869b42357f8afe00bc607e4aa9d
#
_cell.length_a   1.000
_cell.length_b   1.000
_cell.length_c   1.000
_cell.angle_alpha   90.00
_cell.angle_beta   90.00
_cell.angle_gamma   90.00
#
_symmetry.space_group_name_H-M   'P 1'
#
loop_
_entity.id
_entity.type
_entity.pdbx_description
1 polymer ?
#
loop_
_entity_poly.entity_id
_entity_poly.type
_entity_poly.pdbx_seq_one_letter_code
_entity_poly.pdbx_strand_id
1 'polypeptide(L)'
;MLTTTGAKSGQRRTNPVMYLHDGDRLLVFAAKGGAPTNPDWYHNLLAHPEVTVEVGDETYDAIATPLTGEERDQLYAQWAELYPQFGEYQKNTTRKIPVVALERRKG
;
A
#
# COMPACT_ATOMS: atom_id res chain seq x y z
N MET A 1 5.07 5.73 7.99
CA MET A 1 4.69 6.83 7.07
C MET A 1 5.15 6.51 5.66
N LEU A 2 4.32 6.80 4.70
CA LEU A 2 4.62 6.61 3.29
C LEU A 2 4.59 7.96 2.59
N THR A 3 5.68 8.30 1.90
CA THR A 3 5.76 9.55 1.12
C THR A 3 5.71 9.19 -0.36
N THR A 4 4.73 9.75 -1.06
CA THR A 4 4.54 9.55 -2.49
C THR A 4 4.63 10.90 -3.24
N THR A 5 4.82 10.83 -4.55
CA THR A 5 4.82 12.03 -5.41
C THR A 5 3.44 12.18 -6.04
N GLY A 6 2.85 13.35 -5.88
CA GLY A 6 1.50 13.62 -6.40
C GLY A 6 1.40 13.36 -7.89
N ALA A 7 0.37 12.60 -8.30
CA ALA A 7 0.20 12.18 -9.69
C ALA A 7 0.06 13.37 -10.63
N LYS A 8 -0.62 14.42 -10.18
CA LYS A 8 -0.87 15.62 -11.00
C LYS A 8 0.04 16.78 -10.64
N SER A 9 0.30 16.97 -9.34
CA SER A 9 1.06 18.15 -8.86
C SER A 9 2.56 17.95 -8.85
N GLY A 10 3.03 16.70 -8.80
CA GLY A 10 4.45 16.40 -8.62
C GLY A 10 4.97 16.68 -7.23
N GLN A 11 4.13 17.11 -6.30
CA GLN A 11 4.53 17.43 -4.94
C GLN A 11 4.60 16.18 -4.08
N ARG A 12 5.57 16.18 -3.15
CA ARG A 12 5.71 15.08 -2.19
C ARG A 12 4.63 15.19 -1.13
N ARG A 13 3.99 14.05 -0.83
CA ARG A 13 2.95 13.97 0.20
C ARG A 13 3.18 12.79 1.09
N THR A 14 3.09 12.99 2.39
CA THR A 14 3.33 11.95 3.40
C THR A 14 2.03 11.58 4.09
N ASN A 15 1.75 10.28 4.13
CA ASN A 15 0.54 9.75 4.75
C ASN A 15 0.89 8.60 5.69
N PRO A 16 0.19 8.48 6.84
CA PRO A 16 0.29 7.25 7.63
C PRO A 16 -0.41 6.11 6.91
N VAL A 17 0.23 4.95 6.87
CA VAL A 17 -0.35 3.75 6.27
C VAL A 17 -0.07 2.56 7.17
N MET A 18 -0.96 1.59 7.17
CA MET A 18 -0.70 0.32 7.84
C MET A 18 0.13 -0.56 6.91
N TYR A 19 1.08 -1.28 7.49
CA TYR A 19 1.98 -2.12 6.73
C TYR A 19 2.18 -3.46 7.41
N LEU A 20 2.60 -4.44 6.61
CA LEU A 20 2.94 -5.77 7.09
C LEU A 20 4.30 -6.15 6.50
N HIS A 21 5.15 -6.78 7.30
CA HIS A 21 6.43 -7.29 6.80
C HIS A 21 6.20 -8.59 6.03
N ASP A 22 6.81 -8.70 4.85
CA ASP A 22 6.79 -9.90 4.03
C ASP A 22 8.22 -10.15 3.52
N GLY A 23 9.03 -10.84 4.34
CA GLY A 23 10.44 -11.02 4.06
C GLY A 23 11.17 -9.68 4.04
N ASP A 24 11.82 -9.37 2.93
CA ASP A 24 12.59 -8.14 2.76
C ASP A 24 11.76 -6.96 2.27
N ARG A 25 10.47 -7.16 2.04
CA ARG A 25 9.59 -6.11 1.53
C ARG A 25 8.48 -5.80 2.52
N LEU A 26 7.85 -4.65 2.35
CA LEU A 26 6.66 -4.27 3.10
C LEU A 26 5.44 -4.37 2.19
N LEU A 27 4.31 -4.71 2.76
CA LEU A 27 3.03 -4.69 2.06
C LEU A 27 2.17 -3.59 2.66
N VAL A 28 1.55 -2.78 1.81
CA VAL A 28 0.57 -1.78 2.21
C VAL A 28 -0.74 -2.04 1.48
N PHE A 29 -1.84 -1.65 2.11
CA PHE A 29 -3.16 -2.01 1.65
C PHE A 29 -3.99 -0.74 1.46
N ALA A 30 -4.47 -0.52 0.24
CA ALA A 30 -5.21 0.70 -0.12
C ALA A 30 -6.69 0.57 0.25
N ALA A 31 -6.96 0.26 1.52
CA ALA A 31 -8.31 -0.04 1.99
C ALA A 31 -9.19 1.21 2.15
N LYS A 32 -8.63 2.31 2.64
CA LYS A 32 -9.37 3.55 2.92
C LYS A 32 -10.66 3.30 3.71
N GLY A 33 -10.58 2.38 4.72
CA GLY A 33 -11.74 2.04 5.54
C GLY A 33 -12.91 1.40 4.80
N GLY A 34 -12.67 0.81 3.62
CA GLY A 34 -13.73 0.22 2.80
C GLY A 34 -14.46 1.22 1.92
N ALA A 35 -13.93 2.45 1.77
CA ALA A 35 -14.52 3.45 0.90
C ALA A 35 -14.58 2.97 -0.56
N PRO A 36 -15.53 3.50 -1.37
CA PRO A 36 -15.68 3.07 -2.76
C PRO A 36 -14.54 3.50 -3.69
N THR A 37 -13.68 4.40 -3.23
CA THR A 37 -12.55 4.91 -4.02
C THR A 37 -11.23 4.55 -3.35
N ASN A 38 -10.15 4.47 -4.14
CA ASN A 38 -8.82 4.26 -3.61
C ASN A 38 -8.27 5.54 -2.97
N PRO A 39 -7.35 5.42 -1.98
CA PRO A 39 -6.71 6.60 -1.41
C PRO A 39 -5.80 7.28 -2.43
N ASP A 40 -5.57 8.59 -2.22
CA ASP A 40 -4.76 9.38 -3.15
C ASP A 40 -3.33 8.85 -3.29
N TRP A 41 -2.74 8.35 -2.20
CA TRP A 41 -1.38 7.83 -2.26
C TRP A 41 -1.27 6.61 -3.19
N TYR A 42 -2.34 5.84 -3.36
CA TYR A 42 -2.36 4.73 -4.30
C TYR A 42 -2.24 5.23 -5.74
N HIS A 43 -3.03 6.25 -6.09
CA HIS A 43 -2.95 6.87 -7.42
C HIS A 43 -1.59 7.50 -7.67
N ASN A 44 -1.01 8.11 -6.63
CA ASN A 44 0.30 8.72 -6.73
C ASN A 44 1.38 7.69 -7.05
N LEU A 45 1.38 6.55 -6.36
CA LEU A 45 2.40 5.53 -6.60
C LEU A 45 2.22 4.80 -7.94
N LEU A 46 1.01 4.77 -8.49
CA LEU A 46 0.82 4.24 -9.84
C LEU A 46 1.46 5.15 -10.90
N ALA A 47 1.36 6.46 -10.70
CA ALA A 47 1.98 7.43 -11.61
C ALA A 47 3.48 7.54 -11.38
N HIS A 48 3.92 7.49 -10.11
CA HIS A 48 5.32 7.63 -9.71
C HIS A 48 5.66 6.53 -8.71
N PRO A 49 6.15 5.36 -9.16
CA PRO A 49 6.37 4.21 -8.28
C PRO A 49 7.52 4.36 -7.28
N GLU A 50 8.35 5.38 -7.41
CA GLU A 50 9.40 5.66 -6.43
C GLU A 50 8.78 6.34 -5.22
N VAL A 51 8.92 5.72 -4.05
CA VAL A 51 8.34 6.21 -2.80
C VAL A 51 9.41 6.23 -1.70
N THR A 52 9.11 6.93 -0.62
CA THR A 52 9.97 6.93 0.58
C THR A 52 9.19 6.34 1.74
N VAL A 53 9.82 5.42 2.46
CA VAL A 53 9.20 4.69 3.56
C VAL A 53 9.90 5.06 4.87
N GLU A 54 9.11 5.40 5.90
CA GLU A 54 9.60 5.59 7.26
C GLU A 54 8.99 4.50 8.13
N VAL A 55 9.83 3.61 8.66
CA VAL A 55 9.43 2.49 9.50
C VAL A 55 10.35 2.44 10.71
N GLY A 56 9.79 2.68 11.90
CA GLY A 56 10.60 2.77 13.11
C GLY A 56 11.62 3.88 12.96
N ASP A 57 12.88 3.55 13.15
CA ASP A 57 14.00 4.49 13.04
C ASP A 57 14.61 4.54 11.65
N GLU A 58 14.09 3.76 10.71
CA GLU A 58 14.61 3.71 9.35
C GLU A 58 13.80 4.57 8.39
N THR A 59 14.52 5.21 7.48
CA THR A 59 13.93 5.91 6.34
C THR A 59 14.69 5.46 5.09
N TYR A 60 13.98 4.96 4.08
CA TYR A 60 14.64 4.50 2.86
C TYR A 60 13.72 4.68 1.66
N ASP A 61 14.33 4.74 0.48
CA ASP A 61 13.59 4.78 -0.77
C ASP A 61 13.21 3.36 -1.19
N ALA A 62 12.03 3.23 -1.77
CA ALA A 62 11.49 1.96 -2.22
C ALA A 62 10.79 2.10 -3.55
N ILE A 63 10.60 0.98 -4.24
CA ILE A 63 9.79 0.92 -5.45
C ILE A 63 8.48 0.23 -5.09
N ALA A 64 7.37 0.88 -5.43
CA ALA A 64 6.04 0.37 -5.17
C ALA A 64 5.56 -0.46 -6.36
N THR A 65 5.17 -1.70 -6.09
CA THR A 65 4.67 -2.63 -7.12
C THR A 65 3.31 -3.15 -6.70
N PRO A 66 2.22 -2.78 -7.40
CA PRO A 66 0.91 -3.36 -7.12
C PRO A 66 0.92 -4.86 -7.40
N LEU A 67 0.38 -5.64 -6.47
CA LEU A 67 0.25 -7.08 -6.62
C LEU A 67 -1.09 -7.41 -7.26
N THR A 68 -1.14 -8.46 -8.06
CA THR A 68 -2.35 -8.84 -8.78
C THR A 68 -2.59 -10.35 -8.68
N GLY A 69 -3.80 -10.79 -9.08
CA GLY A 69 -4.13 -12.20 -9.17
C GLY A 69 -4.10 -12.93 -7.84
N GLU A 70 -3.64 -14.17 -7.86
CA GLU A 70 -3.61 -15.03 -6.69
C GLU A 70 -2.70 -14.52 -5.59
N GLU A 71 -1.58 -13.91 -5.93
CA GLU A 71 -0.66 -13.37 -4.93
C GLU A 71 -1.35 -12.30 -4.08
N ARG A 72 -2.05 -11.39 -4.73
CA ARG A 72 -2.85 -10.36 -4.04
C ARG A 72 -3.90 -11.02 -3.14
N ASP A 73 -4.65 -11.98 -3.68
CA ASP A 73 -5.76 -12.61 -2.97
C ASP A 73 -5.28 -13.38 -1.74
N GLN A 74 -4.19 -14.12 -1.86
CA GLN A 74 -3.62 -14.87 -0.75
C GLN A 74 -3.11 -13.96 0.37
N LEU A 75 -2.41 -12.89 0.01
CA LEU A 75 -1.87 -11.95 0.99
C LEU A 75 -2.98 -11.17 1.69
N TYR A 76 -4.00 -10.76 0.95
CA TYR A 76 -5.14 -10.07 1.57
C TYR A 76 -5.88 -10.98 2.53
N ALA A 77 -6.09 -12.24 2.16
CA ALA A 77 -6.77 -13.20 3.02
C ALA A 77 -5.97 -13.45 4.31
N GLN A 78 -4.65 -13.58 4.21
CA GLN A 78 -3.79 -13.75 5.39
C GLN A 78 -3.89 -12.54 6.31
N TRP A 79 -3.91 -11.34 5.76
CA TRP A 79 -3.99 -10.14 6.56
C TRP A 79 -5.38 -10.00 7.22
N ALA A 80 -6.43 -10.36 6.50
CA ALA A 80 -7.78 -10.33 7.06
C ALA A 80 -7.95 -11.32 8.21
N GLU A 81 -7.21 -12.43 8.23
CA GLU A 81 -7.20 -13.34 9.37
C GLU A 81 -6.57 -12.71 10.61
N LEU A 82 -5.49 -11.96 10.42
CA LEU A 82 -4.80 -11.27 11.52
C LEU A 82 -5.58 -10.04 11.99
N TYR A 83 -6.22 -9.36 11.06
CA TYR A 83 -6.96 -8.12 11.31
C TYR A 83 -8.33 -8.22 10.66
N PRO A 84 -9.34 -8.77 11.36
CA PRO A 84 -10.66 -9.02 10.76
C PRO A 84 -11.34 -7.81 10.14
N GLN A 85 -10.99 -6.60 10.60
CA GLN A 85 -11.55 -5.37 10.02
C GLN A 85 -11.27 -5.23 8.53
N PHE A 86 -10.17 -5.81 8.02
CA PHE A 86 -9.86 -5.73 6.59
C PHE A 86 -10.78 -6.63 5.77
N GLY A 87 -11.26 -7.74 6.35
CA GLY A 87 -12.30 -8.53 5.73
C GLY A 87 -13.60 -7.73 5.61
N GLU A 88 -13.96 -6.96 6.64
CA GLU A 88 -15.12 -6.09 6.61
C GLU A 88 -14.97 -4.98 5.57
N TYR A 89 -13.79 -4.38 5.45
CA TYR A 89 -13.54 -3.35 4.46
C TYR A 89 -13.80 -3.88 3.05
N GLN A 90 -13.35 -5.09 2.73
CA GLN A 90 -13.56 -5.68 1.42
C GLN A 90 -15.04 -5.99 1.17
N LYS A 91 -15.79 -6.38 2.20
CA LYS A 91 -17.23 -6.63 2.10
C LYS A 91 -18.03 -5.36 1.84
N ASN A 92 -17.54 -4.23 2.34
CA ASN A 92 -18.24 -2.95 2.25
C ASN A 92 -18.03 -2.22 0.92
N THR A 93 -17.20 -2.75 0.02
CA THR A 93 -16.96 -2.14 -1.27
C THR A 93 -16.93 -3.20 -2.37
N THR A 94 -17.36 -2.80 -3.56
CA THR A 94 -17.31 -3.68 -4.75
C THR A 94 -15.93 -3.65 -5.40
N ARG A 95 -15.11 -2.64 -5.11
CA ARG A 95 -13.75 -2.60 -5.66
C ARG A 95 -12.86 -3.62 -4.97
N LYS A 96 -11.91 -4.14 -5.71
CA LYS A 96 -10.90 -5.02 -5.14
C LYS A 96 -9.83 -4.16 -4.49
N ILE A 97 -9.70 -4.28 -3.15
CA ILE A 97 -8.75 -3.44 -2.41
C ILE A 97 -7.32 -3.78 -2.83
N PRO A 98 -6.54 -2.80 -3.34
CA PRO A 98 -5.19 -3.08 -3.81
C PRO A 98 -4.23 -3.44 -2.68
N VAL A 99 -3.32 -4.37 -2.99
CA VAL A 99 -2.17 -4.70 -2.14
C VAL A 99 -0.93 -4.27 -2.91
N VAL A 100 -0.05 -3.51 -2.27
CA VAL A 100 1.14 -2.96 -2.91
C VAL A 100 2.37 -3.42 -2.15
N ALA A 101 3.34 -3.98 -2.87
CA ALA A 101 4.63 -4.34 -2.31
C ALA A 101 5.58 -3.15 -2.41
N LEU A 102 6.27 -2.85 -1.30
CA LEU A 102 7.29 -1.80 -1.25
C LEU A 102 8.64 -2.49 -1.09
N GLU A 103 9.43 -2.51 -2.16
CA GLU A 103 10.73 -3.15 -2.16
C GLU A 103 11.82 -2.10 -2.04
N ARG A 104 12.74 -2.29 -1.06
CA ARG A 104 13.82 -1.35 -0.83
C ARG A 104 14.65 -1.18 -2.10
N ARG A 105 14.87 0.04 -2.49
CA ARG A 105 15.67 0.36 -3.67
C ARG A 105 17.13 0.05 -3.39
N LYS A 106 17.71 -0.79 -4.25
CA LYS A 106 19.14 -1.12 -4.17
C LYS A 106 19.89 -0.10 -5.02
N GLY A 107 20.75 0.66 -4.36
CA GLY A 107 21.46 1.67 -5.14
C GLY A 107 22.77 2.01 -4.58
#